data_11acdc616f1c534ea7d90f4b11486858
#
_entry.id   11acdc616f1c534ea7d90f4b11486858
#
_cell.length_a   1.000
_cell.length_b   1.000
_cell.length_c   1.000
_cell.angle_alpha   90.00
_cell.angle_beta   90.00
_cell.angle_gamma   90.00
#
_symmetry.space_group_name_H-M   'P 1'
#
loop_
_entity.id
_entity.type
_entity.pdbx_description
1 polymer ?
#
loop_
_entity_poly.entity_id
_entity_poly.type
_entity_poly.pdbx_seq_one_letter_code
_entity_poly.pdbx_strand_id
1 'polypeptide(L)'
;MTMQEVRREDQGLYRREFEHDNCGIGAVVNIKGKKTHDTVANALRIVEHLEHRAGKDAEGKTGDGVGILLQISHKFFKKACKKEGFDIGGEREYGIAQFFFPQHEIKRAQAKKMFEIIVEKEGLELLGWRTVPVIPEVLGHKARECMPYIMQAFIKKPDEVEKGLPFDRMLYIARREFEQSNDNTYVVSMSSRTIVYKGMFLVGQLRTFFCDLQSQDYESAIACLLYTSPSPRDKRQS
;
A
#
# COMPACT_ATOMS: atom_id res chain seq x y z
N MET A 1 9.86 -1.92 -28.27
CA MET A 1 10.74 -0.74 -28.43
C MET A 1 11.35 -0.48 -27.06
N THR A 2 12.59 -0.91 -26.86
CA THR A 2 13.34 -0.71 -25.63
C THR A 2 13.71 0.77 -25.55
N MET A 3 13.19 1.48 -24.53
CA MET A 3 13.70 2.80 -24.19
C MET A 3 15.17 2.63 -23.80
N GLN A 4 16.07 3.09 -24.66
CA GLN A 4 17.46 3.30 -24.27
C GLN A 4 17.46 4.40 -23.20
N GLU A 5 17.84 4.03 -21.97
CA GLU A 5 18.21 5.01 -20.95
C GLU A 5 19.32 5.89 -21.52
N VAL A 6 19.02 7.13 -21.80
CA VAL A 6 20.02 8.14 -22.14
C VAL A 6 20.86 8.36 -20.86
N ARG A 7 21.98 7.68 -20.77
CA ARG A 7 22.93 7.87 -19.68
C ARG A 7 23.48 9.29 -19.78
N ARG A 8 23.11 10.14 -18.83
CA ARG A 8 23.69 11.48 -18.69
C ARG A 8 25.14 11.33 -18.25
N GLU A 9 26.05 11.98 -18.99
CA GLU A 9 27.45 12.08 -18.63
C GLU A 9 27.66 13.21 -17.61
N ASP A 10 28.73 13.13 -16.82
CA ASP A 10 29.15 14.18 -15.92
C ASP A 10 29.48 15.44 -16.73
N GLN A 11 28.84 16.57 -16.44
CA GLN A 11 29.05 17.83 -17.15
C GLN A 11 29.02 19.02 -16.21
N GLY A 12 30.07 19.80 -16.19
CA GLY A 12 30.21 20.97 -15.34
C GLY A 12 30.20 20.57 -13.84
N LEU A 13 29.27 21.11 -13.08
CA LEU A 13 29.05 20.79 -11.65
C LEU A 13 28.17 19.54 -11.45
N TYR A 14 27.63 18.99 -12.53
CA TYR A 14 26.84 17.77 -12.45
C TYR A 14 27.73 16.55 -12.27
N ARG A 15 27.42 15.74 -11.27
CA ARG A 15 28.01 14.42 -11.04
C ARG A 15 26.88 13.41 -10.89
N ARG A 16 26.91 12.36 -11.70
CA ARG A 16 25.90 11.32 -11.69
C ARG A 16 25.79 10.60 -10.33
N GLU A 17 26.91 10.46 -9.63
CA GLU A 17 26.99 9.85 -8.30
C GLU A 17 26.20 10.60 -7.22
N PHE A 18 25.89 11.90 -7.45
CA PHE A 18 25.08 12.73 -6.55
C PHE A 18 23.62 12.81 -6.98
N GLU A 19 23.19 12.07 -8.00
CA GLU A 19 21.81 12.03 -8.41
C GLU A 19 21.07 11.00 -7.57
N HIS A 20 20.21 11.48 -6.68
CA HIS A 20 19.41 10.69 -5.78
C HIS A 20 17.96 11.11 -5.87
N ASP A 21 17.06 10.12 -5.78
CA ASP A 21 15.64 10.40 -5.60
C ASP A 21 15.41 11.08 -4.25
N ASN A 22 14.58 12.11 -4.26
CA ASN A 22 14.23 12.82 -3.04
C ASN A 22 12.94 12.25 -2.47
N CYS A 23 13.01 11.78 -1.22
CA CYS A 23 11.86 11.30 -0.48
C CYS A 23 11.69 12.06 0.82
N GLY A 24 10.45 12.30 1.21
CA GLY A 24 10.11 12.77 2.54
C GLY A 24 9.56 11.61 3.37
N ILE A 25 10.11 11.43 4.56
CA ILE A 25 9.72 10.38 5.49
C ILE A 25 9.20 11.01 6.76
N GLY A 26 8.13 10.45 7.32
CA GLY A 26 7.62 10.82 8.63
C GLY A 26 7.18 9.59 9.40
N ALA A 27 7.22 9.67 10.73
CA ALA A 27 6.72 8.62 11.59
C ALA A 27 6.05 9.22 12.83
N VAL A 28 4.96 8.59 13.25
CA VAL A 28 4.27 8.85 14.51
C VAL A 28 4.21 7.55 15.29
N VAL A 29 4.70 7.58 16.52
CA VAL A 29 4.76 6.39 17.39
C VAL A 29 4.19 6.73 18.75
N ASN A 30 3.25 5.92 19.23
CA ASN A 30 2.84 5.95 20.62
C ASN A 30 3.76 5.07 21.44
N ILE A 31 4.63 5.67 22.27
CA ILE A 31 5.68 4.97 23.04
C ILE A 31 5.09 3.92 23.98
N LYS A 32 3.87 4.13 24.48
CA LYS A 32 3.16 3.18 25.36
C LYS A 32 2.41 2.08 24.58
N GLY A 33 2.54 2.06 23.25
CA GLY A 33 1.89 1.07 22.38
C GLY A 33 0.36 1.18 22.30
N LYS A 34 -0.24 2.28 22.78
CA LYS A 34 -1.69 2.50 22.73
C LYS A 34 -2.11 2.79 21.29
N LYS A 35 -2.94 1.94 20.72
CA LYS A 35 -3.53 2.14 19.40
C LYS A 35 -4.65 3.19 19.46
N THR A 36 -4.58 4.20 18.61
CA THR A 36 -5.61 5.24 18.49
C THR A 36 -5.77 5.68 17.05
N HIS A 37 -6.94 6.21 16.70
CA HIS A 37 -7.17 6.86 15.42
C HIS A 37 -6.35 8.16 15.31
N ASP A 38 -6.09 8.85 16.41
CA ASP A 38 -5.28 10.07 16.41
C ASP A 38 -3.87 9.84 15.87
N THR A 39 -3.27 8.67 16.12
CA THR A 39 -1.97 8.30 15.54
C THR A 39 -2.04 8.30 14.01
N VAL A 40 -3.10 7.73 13.43
CA VAL A 40 -3.34 7.70 11.99
C VAL A 40 -3.58 9.12 11.46
N ALA A 41 -4.47 9.86 12.12
CA ALA A 41 -4.82 11.24 11.73
C ALA A 41 -3.61 12.19 11.78
N ASN A 42 -2.77 12.08 12.80
CA ASN A 42 -1.56 12.91 12.94
C ASN A 42 -0.51 12.55 11.88
N ALA A 43 -0.34 11.28 11.55
CA ALA A 43 0.55 10.87 10.47
C ALA A 43 0.08 11.45 9.12
N LEU A 44 -1.20 11.35 8.81
CA LEU A 44 -1.77 11.95 7.58
C LEU A 44 -1.59 13.47 7.55
N ARG A 45 -1.72 14.18 8.69
CA ARG A 45 -1.43 15.62 8.77
C ARG A 45 0.02 15.95 8.47
N ILE A 46 0.99 15.12 8.90
CA ILE A 46 2.40 15.32 8.56
C ILE A 46 2.58 15.32 7.05
N VAL A 47 1.96 14.36 6.34
CA VAL A 47 2.01 14.31 4.87
C VAL A 47 1.42 15.60 4.26
N GLU A 48 0.22 16.00 4.73
CA GLU A 48 -0.47 17.20 4.24
C GLU A 48 0.37 18.47 4.42
N HIS A 49 1.09 18.61 5.55
CA HIS A 49 1.98 19.75 5.79
C HIS A 49 3.24 19.77 4.89
N LEU A 50 3.59 18.64 4.30
CA LEU A 50 4.74 18.52 3.39
C LEU A 50 4.35 18.74 1.92
N GLU A 51 3.16 19.22 1.62
CA GLU A 51 2.65 19.46 0.26
C GLU A 51 3.57 20.36 -0.58
N HIS A 52 4.20 21.36 0.04
CA HIS A 52 5.11 22.27 -0.63
C HIS A 52 6.38 21.61 -1.19
N ARG A 53 6.67 20.36 -0.77
CA ARG A 53 7.82 19.56 -1.21
C ARG A 53 7.41 18.40 -2.12
N ALA A 54 6.11 18.14 -2.27
CA ALA A 54 5.61 17.03 -3.08
C ALA A 54 5.64 17.37 -4.57
N GLY A 55 5.98 16.39 -5.38
CA GLY A 55 5.88 16.51 -6.84
C GLY A 55 4.45 16.59 -7.30
N LYS A 56 4.21 17.45 -8.29
CA LYS A 56 2.92 17.58 -8.99
C LYS A 56 3.17 17.53 -10.48
N ASP A 57 2.29 16.83 -11.19
CA ASP A 57 2.31 16.85 -12.65
C ASP A 57 1.93 18.21 -13.24
N ALA A 58 2.00 18.34 -14.56
CA ALA A 58 1.67 19.58 -15.26
C ALA A 58 0.20 20.04 -15.04
N GLU A 59 -0.71 19.12 -14.77
CA GLU A 59 -2.11 19.44 -14.43
C GLU A 59 -2.30 19.86 -12.97
N GLY A 60 -1.27 19.66 -12.12
CA GLY A 60 -1.32 19.94 -10.69
C GLY A 60 -2.26 19.03 -9.88
N LYS A 61 -2.73 17.93 -10.48
CA LYS A 61 -3.75 17.03 -9.93
C LYS A 61 -3.26 15.60 -9.65
N THR A 62 -2.12 15.21 -10.21
CA THR A 62 -1.48 13.91 -9.99
C THR A 62 -0.15 14.14 -9.30
N GLY A 63 0.16 13.36 -8.27
CA GLY A 63 1.43 13.40 -7.55
C GLY A 63 2.33 12.23 -7.92
N ASP A 64 3.61 12.31 -7.57
CA ASP A 64 4.60 11.27 -7.87
C ASP A 64 4.45 10.03 -7.01
N GLY A 65 3.90 10.18 -5.82
CA GLY A 65 3.58 9.04 -4.96
C GLY A 65 3.52 9.41 -3.47
N VAL A 66 2.53 8.85 -2.80
CA VAL A 66 2.35 8.96 -1.34
C VAL A 66 1.90 7.63 -0.79
N GLY A 67 2.42 7.26 0.38
CA GLY A 67 2.02 6.06 1.08
C GLY A 67 2.10 6.19 2.59
N ILE A 68 1.29 5.38 3.26
CA ILE A 68 1.30 5.23 4.71
C ILE A 68 1.33 3.74 5.07
N LEU A 69 2.22 3.37 5.98
CA LEU A 69 2.27 2.07 6.61
C LEU A 69 1.66 2.19 8.01
N LEU A 70 0.70 1.34 8.29
CA LEU A 70 -0.02 1.28 9.56
C LEU A 70 0.03 -0.14 10.14
N GLN A 71 -0.22 -0.28 11.43
CA GLN A 71 -0.56 -1.57 11.98
C GLN A 71 -1.94 -2.01 11.49
N ILE A 72 -2.14 -3.32 11.35
CA ILE A 72 -3.45 -3.89 11.08
C ILE A 72 -4.38 -3.57 12.26
N SER A 73 -5.43 -2.79 12.01
CA SER A 73 -6.44 -2.46 13.00
C SER A 73 -7.45 -3.60 13.11
N HIS A 74 -7.28 -4.49 14.09
CA HIS A 74 -8.19 -5.63 14.28
C HIS A 74 -9.64 -5.17 14.48
N LYS A 75 -9.85 -4.11 15.27
CA LYS A 75 -11.17 -3.52 15.51
C LYS A 75 -11.88 -3.10 14.22
N PHE A 76 -11.14 -2.44 13.32
CA PHE A 76 -11.67 -2.02 12.01
C PHE A 76 -11.94 -3.22 11.11
N PHE A 77 -10.95 -4.08 10.90
CA PHE A 77 -11.08 -5.18 9.95
C PHE A 77 -12.09 -6.24 10.40
N LYS A 78 -12.24 -6.49 11.69
CA LYS A 78 -13.29 -7.39 12.19
C LYS A 78 -14.69 -6.92 11.79
N LYS A 79 -14.95 -5.62 11.90
CA LYS A 79 -16.22 -5.04 11.45
C LYS A 79 -16.37 -5.06 9.92
N ALA A 80 -15.30 -4.73 9.21
CA ALA A 80 -15.30 -4.67 7.74
C ALA A 80 -15.52 -6.05 7.12
N CYS A 81 -14.80 -7.08 7.58
CA CYS A 81 -14.93 -8.44 7.06
C CYS A 81 -16.28 -9.09 7.42
N LYS A 82 -16.84 -8.77 8.59
CA LYS A 82 -18.20 -9.22 8.95
C LYS A 82 -19.25 -8.69 7.98
N LYS A 83 -19.08 -7.48 7.44
CA LYS A 83 -19.98 -6.93 6.41
C LYS A 83 -19.84 -7.66 5.08
N GLU A 84 -18.65 -8.18 4.77
CA GLU A 84 -18.38 -9.02 3.59
C GLU A 84 -18.77 -10.50 3.79
N GLY A 85 -19.28 -10.86 4.97
CA GLY A 85 -19.81 -12.20 5.24
C GLY A 85 -18.82 -13.23 5.76
N PHE A 86 -17.59 -12.84 6.18
CA PHE A 86 -16.61 -13.77 6.77
C PHE A 86 -16.01 -13.24 8.08
N ASP A 87 -15.51 -14.15 8.93
CA ASP A 87 -14.84 -13.84 10.18
C ASP A 87 -13.32 -14.02 10.03
N ILE A 88 -12.55 -13.17 10.70
CA ILE A 88 -11.09 -13.18 10.70
C ILE A 88 -10.48 -13.71 12.00
N GLY A 89 -11.29 -14.22 12.92
CA GLY A 89 -10.81 -14.73 14.20
C GLY A 89 -10.29 -13.68 15.16
N GLY A 90 -9.24 -14.02 15.91
CA GLY A 90 -8.61 -13.16 16.90
C GLY A 90 -7.52 -12.24 16.34
N GLU A 91 -7.11 -11.28 17.14
CA GLU A 91 -6.03 -10.36 16.75
C GLU A 91 -4.71 -11.11 16.53
N ARG A 92 -4.05 -10.82 15.39
CA ARG A 92 -2.80 -11.45 14.94
C ARG A 92 -2.92 -12.96 14.64
N GLU A 93 -4.14 -13.47 14.45
CA GLU A 93 -4.41 -14.84 13.98
C GLU A 93 -4.65 -14.91 12.47
N TYR A 94 -4.45 -13.79 11.79
CA TYR A 94 -4.56 -13.67 10.34
C TYR A 94 -3.52 -12.70 9.79
N GLY A 95 -3.25 -12.84 8.51
CA GLY A 95 -2.49 -11.88 7.70
C GLY A 95 -3.38 -11.21 6.69
N ILE A 96 -2.98 -10.02 6.24
CA ILE A 96 -3.64 -9.28 5.16
C ILE A 96 -2.66 -9.11 4.02
N ALA A 97 -3.07 -9.54 2.82
CA ALA A 97 -2.40 -9.22 1.58
C ALA A 97 -3.21 -8.16 0.83
N GLN A 98 -2.60 -7.02 0.53
CA GLN A 98 -3.22 -5.96 -0.26
C GLN A 98 -2.66 -5.97 -1.68
N PHE A 99 -3.56 -5.92 -2.65
CA PHE A 99 -3.24 -6.06 -4.07
C PHE A 99 -3.72 -4.87 -4.88
N PHE A 100 -2.94 -4.57 -5.92
CA PHE A 100 -3.33 -3.79 -7.07
C PHE A 100 -3.55 -4.75 -8.24
N PHE A 101 -4.81 -5.07 -8.50
CA PHE A 101 -5.22 -5.92 -9.61
C PHE A 101 -5.51 -5.11 -10.88
N PRO A 102 -5.44 -5.75 -12.07
CA PRO A 102 -5.92 -5.13 -13.30
C PRO A 102 -7.42 -4.86 -13.25
N GLN A 103 -7.87 -3.81 -13.91
CA GLN A 103 -9.30 -3.48 -14.05
C GLN A 103 -10.06 -4.56 -14.85
N HIS A 104 -9.38 -5.23 -15.77
CA HIS A 104 -9.97 -6.28 -16.60
C HIS A 104 -10.41 -7.49 -15.73
N GLU A 105 -11.71 -7.77 -15.73
CA GLU A 105 -12.34 -8.73 -14.81
C GLU A 105 -11.78 -10.15 -14.92
N ILE A 106 -11.61 -10.68 -16.14
CA ILE A 106 -11.07 -12.03 -16.36
C ILE A 106 -9.64 -12.14 -15.83
N LYS A 107 -8.77 -11.17 -16.13
CA LYS A 107 -7.39 -11.18 -15.63
C LYS A 107 -7.35 -11.09 -14.11
N ARG A 108 -8.22 -10.29 -13.51
CA ARG A 108 -8.37 -10.18 -12.05
C ARG A 108 -8.83 -11.52 -11.43
N ALA A 109 -9.84 -12.17 -12.03
CA ALA A 109 -10.33 -13.46 -11.57
C ALA A 109 -9.26 -14.55 -11.65
N GLN A 110 -8.48 -14.60 -12.74
CA GLN A 110 -7.36 -15.52 -12.91
C GLN A 110 -6.27 -15.29 -11.85
N ALA A 111 -5.88 -14.04 -11.61
CA ALA A 111 -4.88 -13.70 -10.61
C ALA A 111 -5.36 -14.06 -9.19
N LYS A 112 -6.62 -13.79 -8.85
CA LYS A 112 -7.21 -14.23 -7.58
C LYS A 112 -7.14 -15.73 -7.41
N LYS A 113 -7.56 -16.49 -8.44
CA LYS A 113 -7.54 -17.96 -8.39
C LYS A 113 -6.12 -18.50 -8.24
N MET A 114 -5.16 -17.92 -8.94
CA MET A 114 -3.75 -18.28 -8.79
C MET A 114 -3.26 -18.06 -7.35
N PHE A 115 -3.59 -16.90 -6.76
CA PHE A 115 -3.23 -16.62 -5.37
C PHE A 115 -3.87 -17.60 -4.38
N GLU A 116 -5.14 -17.96 -4.57
CA GLU A 116 -5.83 -18.98 -3.76
C GLU A 116 -5.12 -20.33 -3.79
N ILE A 117 -4.71 -20.78 -5.00
CA ILE A 117 -3.97 -22.04 -5.18
C ILE A 117 -2.62 -22.00 -4.47
N ILE A 118 -1.89 -20.86 -4.56
CA ILE A 118 -0.59 -20.71 -3.88
C ILE A 118 -0.77 -20.73 -2.36
N VAL A 119 -1.75 -20.01 -1.84
CA VAL A 119 -2.07 -19.99 -0.40
C VAL A 119 -2.34 -21.41 0.12
N GLU A 120 -3.17 -22.19 -0.59
CA GLU A 120 -3.47 -23.58 -0.26
C GLU A 120 -2.23 -24.46 -0.34
N LYS A 121 -1.43 -24.35 -1.41
CA LYS A 121 -0.18 -25.09 -1.62
C LYS A 121 0.83 -24.85 -0.48
N GLU A 122 0.92 -23.63 0.02
CA GLU A 122 1.82 -23.26 1.11
C GLU A 122 1.25 -23.61 2.50
N GLY A 123 0.17 -24.39 2.57
CA GLY A 123 -0.44 -24.83 3.83
C GLY A 123 -1.16 -23.72 4.59
N LEU A 124 -1.58 -22.68 3.89
CA LEU A 124 -2.35 -21.56 4.42
C LEU A 124 -3.82 -21.67 4.01
N GLU A 125 -4.70 -21.00 4.73
CA GLU A 125 -6.14 -20.96 4.48
C GLU A 125 -6.58 -19.52 4.15
N LEU A 126 -7.27 -19.33 3.03
CA LEU A 126 -7.88 -18.04 2.68
C LEU A 126 -9.25 -17.93 3.38
N LEU A 127 -9.39 -16.92 4.24
CA LEU A 127 -10.66 -16.62 4.93
C LEU A 127 -11.65 -15.88 4.02
N GLY A 128 -11.15 -15.00 3.16
CA GLY A 128 -12.01 -14.25 2.26
C GLY A 128 -11.29 -13.09 1.56
N TRP A 129 -12.04 -12.47 0.65
CA TRP A 129 -11.63 -11.30 -0.11
C TRP A 129 -12.48 -10.08 0.25
N ARG A 130 -11.86 -8.92 0.32
CA ARG A 130 -12.53 -7.64 0.51
C ARG A 130 -12.10 -6.66 -0.59
N THR A 131 -13.05 -6.00 -1.23
CA THR A 131 -12.75 -4.85 -2.09
C THR A 131 -12.51 -3.63 -1.20
N VAL A 132 -11.41 -2.92 -1.41
CA VAL A 132 -11.10 -1.70 -0.66
C VAL A 132 -11.98 -0.57 -1.18
N PRO A 133 -12.81 0.05 -0.34
CA PRO A 133 -13.64 1.18 -0.76
C PRO A 133 -12.76 2.42 -0.98
N VAL A 134 -12.89 3.00 -2.18
CA VAL A 134 -12.10 4.15 -2.63
C VAL A 134 -13.01 5.20 -3.28
N ILE A 135 -12.54 6.46 -3.32
CA ILE A 135 -13.21 7.58 -3.99
C ILE A 135 -12.37 8.03 -5.19
N PRO A 136 -12.60 7.48 -6.40
CA PRO A 136 -11.79 7.76 -7.59
C PRO A 136 -11.87 9.22 -8.07
N GLU A 137 -12.92 9.94 -7.69
CA GLU A 137 -13.20 11.31 -8.11
C GLU A 137 -12.13 12.31 -7.65
N VAL A 138 -11.41 11.98 -6.59
CA VAL A 138 -10.32 12.82 -6.05
C VAL A 138 -9.05 12.76 -6.87
N LEU A 139 -8.92 11.77 -7.78
CA LEU A 139 -7.72 11.56 -8.59
C LEU A 139 -7.67 12.50 -9.79
N GLY A 140 -6.46 12.91 -10.18
CA GLY A 140 -6.21 13.50 -11.48
C GLY A 140 -6.44 12.51 -12.62
N HIS A 141 -6.57 13.01 -13.86
CA HIS A 141 -6.91 12.20 -15.04
C HIS A 141 -5.93 11.03 -15.24
N LYS A 142 -4.62 11.30 -15.22
CA LYS A 142 -3.56 10.30 -15.40
C LYS A 142 -3.62 9.19 -14.35
N ALA A 143 -3.75 9.56 -13.07
CA ALA A 143 -3.83 8.59 -11.98
C ALA A 143 -5.11 7.74 -12.07
N ARG A 144 -6.21 8.31 -12.55
CA ARG A 144 -7.48 7.60 -12.74
C ARG A 144 -7.42 6.60 -13.90
N GLU A 145 -6.75 6.93 -15.01
CA GLU A 145 -6.58 6.03 -16.16
C GLU A 145 -5.80 4.77 -15.81
N CYS A 146 -4.78 4.89 -14.94
CA CYS A 146 -3.97 3.75 -14.51
C CYS A 146 -4.37 3.19 -13.14
N MET A 147 -5.51 3.62 -12.58
CA MET A 147 -5.97 3.16 -11.27
C MET A 147 -6.19 1.65 -11.26
N PRO A 148 -5.57 0.90 -10.33
CA PRO A 148 -5.81 -0.52 -10.20
C PRO A 148 -7.15 -0.80 -9.51
N TYR A 149 -7.62 -2.05 -9.62
CA TYR A 149 -8.68 -2.58 -8.76
C TYR A 149 -8.06 -3.05 -7.44
N ILE A 150 -8.43 -2.42 -6.33
CA ILE A 150 -7.77 -2.63 -5.04
C ILE A 150 -8.54 -3.63 -4.19
N MET A 151 -7.89 -4.74 -3.82
CA MET A 151 -8.48 -5.77 -2.96
C MET A 151 -7.54 -6.21 -1.85
N GLN A 152 -8.14 -6.79 -0.83
CA GLN A 152 -7.45 -7.39 0.32
C GLN A 152 -7.85 -8.86 0.43
N ALA A 153 -6.86 -9.76 0.58
CA ALA A 153 -7.06 -11.15 0.94
C ALA A 153 -6.73 -11.32 2.43
N PHE A 154 -7.55 -12.06 3.13
CA PHE A 154 -7.38 -12.40 4.54
C PHE A 154 -6.98 -13.86 4.65
N ILE A 155 -5.82 -14.13 5.25
CA ILE A 155 -5.20 -15.44 5.33
C ILE A 155 -5.13 -15.85 6.79
N LYS A 156 -5.69 -17.00 7.14
CA LYS A 156 -5.66 -17.55 8.49
C LYS A 156 -4.24 -18.00 8.86
N LYS A 157 -3.85 -17.75 10.09
CA LYS A 157 -2.65 -18.33 10.67
C LYS A 157 -2.93 -19.80 10.98
N PRO A 158 -2.08 -20.77 10.53
CA PRO A 158 -2.20 -22.17 10.96
C PRO A 158 -2.08 -22.28 12.49
N ASP A 159 -2.84 -23.19 13.09
CA ASP A 159 -2.93 -23.32 14.55
C ASP A 159 -1.60 -23.71 15.19
N GLU A 160 -0.81 -24.53 14.47
CA GLU A 160 0.53 -25.00 14.88
C GLU A 160 1.64 -23.96 14.71
N VAL A 161 1.38 -22.85 14.04
CA VAL A 161 2.36 -21.79 13.76
C VAL A 161 2.26 -20.67 14.81
N GLU A 162 3.39 -20.26 15.36
CA GLU A 162 3.44 -19.13 16.28
C GLU A 162 3.09 -17.79 15.62
N LYS A 163 2.45 -16.89 16.39
CA LYS A 163 2.16 -15.51 15.96
C LYS A 163 3.47 -14.75 15.70
N GLY A 164 3.46 -13.89 14.71
CA GLY A 164 4.57 -13.00 14.39
C GLY A 164 5.47 -13.53 13.29
N LEU A 165 6.78 -13.58 13.54
CA LEU A 165 7.77 -13.83 12.49
C LEU A 165 7.61 -15.20 11.79
N PRO A 166 7.32 -16.31 12.49
CA PRO A 166 7.09 -17.59 11.82
C PRO A 166 5.96 -17.52 10.79
N PHE A 167 4.82 -16.95 11.16
CA PHE A 167 3.70 -16.77 10.25
C PHE A 167 4.01 -15.75 9.12
N ASP A 168 4.67 -14.64 9.44
CA ASP A 168 5.08 -13.66 8.40
C ASP A 168 6.03 -14.27 7.37
N ARG A 169 6.87 -15.28 7.73
CA ARG A 169 7.71 -16.02 6.77
C ARG A 169 6.89 -16.83 5.78
N MET A 170 5.84 -17.53 6.24
CA MET A 170 4.93 -18.27 5.35
C MET A 170 4.22 -17.31 4.39
N LEU A 171 3.71 -16.19 4.90
CA LEU A 171 3.12 -15.14 4.07
C LEU A 171 4.12 -14.61 3.02
N TYR A 172 5.39 -14.43 3.41
CA TYR A 172 6.44 -13.98 2.50
C TYR A 172 6.71 -14.99 1.38
N ILE A 173 6.74 -16.29 1.68
CA ILE A 173 6.94 -17.35 0.68
C ILE A 173 5.78 -17.32 -0.33
N ALA A 174 4.54 -17.36 0.14
CA ALA A 174 3.35 -17.29 -0.71
C ALA A 174 3.33 -16.01 -1.57
N ARG A 175 3.72 -14.87 -1.00
CA ARG A 175 3.89 -13.61 -1.73
C ARG A 175 4.89 -13.75 -2.87
N ARG A 176 6.09 -14.25 -2.58
CA ARG A 176 7.17 -14.34 -3.59
C ARG A 176 6.82 -15.30 -4.71
N GLU A 177 6.19 -16.43 -4.40
CA GLU A 177 5.70 -17.37 -5.41
C GLU A 177 4.65 -16.71 -6.32
N PHE A 178 3.69 -15.99 -5.73
CA PHE A 178 2.69 -15.26 -6.50
C PHE A 178 3.31 -14.17 -7.39
N GLU A 179 4.23 -13.36 -6.87
CA GLU A 179 4.93 -12.31 -7.63
C GLU A 179 5.74 -12.89 -8.81
N GLN A 180 6.30 -14.10 -8.67
CA GLN A 180 7.02 -14.76 -9.76
C GLN A 180 6.08 -15.40 -10.80
N SER A 181 4.85 -15.70 -10.43
CA SER A 181 3.86 -16.36 -11.27
C SER A 181 2.91 -15.40 -11.97
N ASN A 182 2.91 -14.13 -11.63
CA ASN A 182 1.94 -13.17 -12.13
C ASN A 182 2.51 -11.75 -12.30
N ASP A 183 2.68 -11.33 -13.55
CA ASP A 183 3.24 -10.02 -13.91
C ASP A 183 2.19 -8.89 -13.95
N ASN A 184 0.90 -9.22 -13.90
CA ASN A 184 -0.20 -8.25 -14.06
C ASN A 184 -0.78 -7.73 -12.73
N THR A 185 -0.28 -8.23 -11.60
CA THR A 185 -0.79 -7.89 -10.28
C THR A 185 0.36 -7.48 -9.37
N TYR A 186 0.18 -6.37 -8.67
CA TYR A 186 1.18 -5.88 -7.72
C TYR A 186 0.74 -6.17 -6.29
N VAL A 187 1.60 -6.83 -5.50
CA VAL A 187 1.38 -7.04 -4.06
C VAL A 187 1.89 -5.82 -3.30
N VAL A 188 0.99 -4.98 -2.84
CA VAL A 188 1.32 -3.75 -2.09
C VAL A 188 1.96 -4.07 -0.75
N SER A 189 1.34 -4.96 0.01
CA SER A 189 1.82 -5.46 1.29
C SER A 189 1.21 -6.82 1.59
N MET A 190 1.92 -7.67 2.34
CA MET A 190 1.41 -8.94 2.86
C MET A 190 2.08 -9.21 4.20
N SER A 191 1.34 -9.13 5.29
CA SER A 191 1.87 -9.24 6.66
C SER A 191 0.76 -9.57 7.64
N SER A 192 1.14 -10.13 8.80
CA SER A 192 0.26 -10.33 9.96
C SER A 192 0.23 -9.13 10.91
N ARG A 193 1.03 -8.08 10.64
CA ARG A 193 1.22 -6.96 11.56
C ARG A 193 0.92 -5.60 10.95
N THR A 194 1.28 -5.40 9.71
CA THR A 194 1.23 -4.10 9.05
C THR A 194 0.54 -4.16 7.70
N ILE A 195 0.01 -3.03 7.26
CA ILE A 195 -0.59 -2.85 5.95
C ILE A 195 -0.14 -1.51 5.36
N VAL A 196 -0.03 -1.44 4.04
CA VAL A 196 0.40 -0.24 3.33
C VAL A 196 -0.71 0.27 2.43
N TYR A 197 -1.09 1.53 2.58
CA TYR A 197 -1.94 2.26 1.64
C TYR A 197 -1.07 3.22 0.85
N LYS A 198 -1.06 3.12 -0.47
CA LYS A 198 -0.24 3.97 -1.34
C LYS A 198 -0.84 4.16 -2.73
N GLY A 199 -0.34 5.14 -3.46
CA GLY A 199 -0.70 5.40 -4.84
C GLY A 199 -0.06 6.67 -5.38
N MET A 200 -0.33 6.97 -6.66
CA MET A 200 0.08 8.21 -7.32
C MET A 200 -0.86 9.35 -6.90
N PHE A 201 -0.65 9.85 -5.71
CA PHE A 201 -1.49 10.87 -5.09
C PHE A 201 -0.76 12.19 -4.90
N LEU A 202 -1.51 13.28 -4.90
CA LEU A 202 -1.13 14.45 -4.13
C LEU A 202 -1.29 14.11 -2.64
N VAL A 203 -0.47 14.74 -1.80
CA VAL A 203 -0.41 14.41 -0.36
C VAL A 203 -1.77 14.43 0.34
N GLY A 204 -2.64 15.38 0.03
CA GLY A 204 -3.99 15.48 0.61
C GLY A 204 -4.99 14.45 0.06
N GLN A 205 -4.70 13.79 -1.06
CA GLN A 205 -5.63 12.84 -1.68
C GLN A 205 -5.61 11.47 -0.99
N LEU A 206 -4.50 11.06 -0.35
CA LEU A 206 -4.36 9.75 0.28
C LEU A 206 -5.49 9.45 1.26
N ARG A 207 -5.77 10.39 2.18
CA ARG A 207 -6.85 10.27 3.17
C ARG A 207 -8.22 10.21 2.51
N THR A 208 -8.45 11.06 1.52
CA THR A 208 -9.76 11.18 0.87
C THR A 208 -10.05 9.99 -0.04
N PHE A 209 -9.02 9.47 -0.72
CA PHE A 209 -9.16 8.35 -1.63
C PHE A 209 -9.50 7.04 -0.92
N PHE A 210 -8.78 6.71 0.17
CA PHE A 210 -9.04 5.47 0.91
C PHE A 210 -10.06 5.71 2.04
N CYS A 211 -11.28 5.22 1.87
CA CYS A 211 -12.34 5.35 2.88
C CYS A 211 -11.95 4.71 4.23
N ASP A 212 -11.12 3.66 4.21
CA ASP A 212 -10.61 2.98 5.40
C ASP A 212 -9.88 3.94 6.35
N LEU A 213 -9.08 4.88 5.80
CA LEU A 213 -8.29 5.84 6.58
C LEU A 213 -9.13 6.93 7.25
N GLN A 214 -10.40 7.08 6.86
CA GLN A 214 -11.34 8.04 7.45
C GLN A 214 -12.11 7.44 8.62
N SER A 215 -12.05 6.11 8.80
CA SER A 215 -12.81 5.42 9.84
C SER A 215 -12.22 5.66 11.23
N GLN A 216 -13.04 6.12 12.18
CA GLN A 216 -12.66 6.27 13.58
C GLN A 216 -12.30 4.93 14.25
N ASP A 217 -12.76 3.81 13.70
CA ASP A 217 -12.39 2.47 14.17
C ASP A 217 -11.00 2.03 13.71
N TYR A 218 -10.42 2.75 12.72
CA TYR A 218 -9.06 2.44 12.26
C TYR A 218 -8.04 3.05 13.23
N GLU A 219 -7.43 2.20 14.04
CA GLU A 219 -6.48 2.59 15.09
C GLU A 219 -5.11 1.96 14.87
N SER A 220 -4.06 2.69 15.21
CA SER A 220 -2.67 2.23 15.15
C SER A 220 -1.85 2.87 16.25
N ALA A 221 -0.81 2.19 16.74
CA ALA A 221 0.18 2.78 17.65
C ALA A 221 1.41 3.30 16.89
N ILE A 222 1.59 2.88 15.63
CA ILE A 222 2.69 3.29 14.75
C ILE A 222 2.12 3.63 13.39
N ALA A 223 2.53 4.75 12.83
CA ALA A 223 2.27 5.12 11.46
C ALA A 223 3.56 5.66 10.84
N CYS A 224 3.99 5.06 9.73
CA CYS A 224 5.12 5.54 8.95
C CYS A 224 4.62 5.99 7.58
N LEU A 225 5.11 7.13 7.11
CA LEU A 225 4.70 7.67 5.83
C LEU A 225 5.92 7.97 4.96
N LEU A 226 5.69 7.86 3.67
CA LEU A 226 6.64 8.16 2.63
C LEU A 226 5.92 8.95 1.53
N TYR A 227 6.56 10.00 1.05
CA TYR A 227 6.15 10.67 -0.17
C TYR A 227 7.37 10.91 -1.06
N THR A 228 7.16 10.86 -2.36
CA THR A 228 8.19 11.15 -3.34
C THR A 228 8.19 12.66 -3.58
N SER A 229 9.38 13.26 -3.49
CA SER A 229 9.61 14.66 -3.83
C SER A 229 10.38 14.73 -5.14
N PRO A 230 9.98 15.57 -6.12
CA PRO A 230 10.71 15.68 -7.36
C PRO A 230 12.11 16.23 -7.08
N SER A 231 13.10 15.71 -7.79
CA SER A 231 14.40 16.35 -7.85
C SER A 231 14.24 17.76 -8.45
N PRO A 232 14.98 18.77 -7.98
CA PRO A 232 14.98 20.09 -8.61
C PRO A 232 15.29 20.07 -10.11
N ARG A 233 15.83 18.95 -10.62
CA ARG A 233 16.13 18.72 -12.02
C ARG A 233 14.94 18.24 -12.84
N ASP A 234 13.99 17.55 -12.23
CA ASP A 234 12.79 17.04 -12.92
C ASP A 234 11.91 18.21 -13.40
N LYS A 235 11.94 19.35 -12.70
CA LYS A 235 11.25 20.59 -13.08
C LYS A 235 11.77 21.26 -14.34
N ARG A 236 12.94 20.86 -14.87
CA ARG A 236 13.55 21.42 -16.08
C ARG A 236 13.23 20.65 -17.36
N GLN A 237 12.43 19.59 -17.27
CA GLN A 237 12.05 18.74 -18.41
C GLN A 237 10.59 18.91 -18.85
N SER A 238 9.86 19.85 -18.25
CA SER A 238 8.49 20.23 -18.66
C SER A 238 8.50 21.52 -19.47
#